data_226da52c6df1dc0e161075c51f3458e4
#
_entry.id   226da52c6df1dc0e161075c51f3458e4
#
_cell.length_a   1.000
_cell.length_b   1.000
_cell.length_c   1.000
_cell.angle_alpha   90.00
_cell.angle_beta   90.00
_cell.angle_gamma   90.00
#
_symmetry.space_group_name_H-M   'P 1'
#
loop_
_entity.id
_entity.type
_entity.pdbx_description
1 polymer ?
#
loop_
_entity_poly.entity_id
_entity_poly.type
_entity_poly.pdbx_seq_one_letter_code
_entity_poly.pdbx_strand_id
1 'polypeptide(L)'
;DLHGERVAASCSELGIDLSHALRIPGGVTSTYLYLADDHGEMALAVSDMEICKKITPAYLSAQLPLLQNAQVVVSDTNIPGDSLRFLAENCTAPLFIDPVSTVKAEKIRPILSKIHTLKPNRLEAELLSGVPIHSAADVEKAADVLLEKGVHRVFISMGSEGVYAAMGEE
;
A
#
# COMPACT_ATOMS: atom_id res chain seq x y z
N ASP A 1 -15.79 4.45 -17.11
CA ASP A 1 -16.93 3.53 -16.98
C ASP A 1 -17.80 3.89 -15.78
N LEU A 2 -18.96 3.25 -15.64
CA LEU A 2 -19.95 3.55 -14.62
C LEU A 2 -19.39 3.34 -13.18
N HIS A 3 -18.52 2.36 -12.96
CA HIS A 3 -17.91 2.13 -11.64
C HIS A 3 -16.96 3.27 -11.27
N GLY A 4 -16.13 3.72 -12.20
CA GLY A 4 -15.25 4.86 -11.99
C GLY A 4 -16.01 6.17 -11.71
N GLU A 5 -17.15 6.38 -12.37
CA GLU A 5 -18.01 7.54 -12.13
C GLU A 5 -18.63 7.51 -10.72
N ARG A 6 -19.07 6.33 -10.28
CA ARG A 6 -19.58 6.14 -8.89
C ARG A 6 -18.50 6.36 -7.85
N VAL A 7 -17.31 5.81 -8.05
CA VAL A 7 -16.17 6.03 -7.14
C VAL A 7 -15.82 7.51 -7.07
N ALA A 8 -15.76 8.20 -8.23
CA ALA A 8 -15.47 9.63 -8.27
C ALA A 8 -16.54 10.47 -7.56
N ALA A 9 -17.81 10.13 -7.73
CA ALA A 9 -18.91 10.80 -7.02
C ALA A 9 -18.79 10.64 -5.50
N SER A 10 -18.60 9.40 -5.02
CA SER A 10 -18.43 9.14 -3.59
C SER A 10 -17.21 9.85 -2.98
N CYS A 11 -16.09 9.87 -3.70
CA CYS A 11 -14.91 10.62 -3.27
C CYS A 11 -15.20 12.13 -3.16
N SER A 12 -15.91 12.68 -4.14
CA SER A 12 -16.28 14.10 -4.14
C SER A 12 -17.24 14.45 -3.00
N GLU A 13 -18.20 13.58 -2.69
CA GLU A 13 -19.11 13.74 -1.54
C GLU A 13 -18.36 13.76 -0.20
N LEU A 14 -17.25 13.04 -0.11
CA LEU A 14 -16.37 13.01 1.06
C LEU A 14 -15.35 14.17 1.08
N GLY A 15 -15.38 15.07 0.10
CA GLY A 15 -14.46 16.20 -0.01
C GLY A 15 -13.04 15.84 -0.49
N ILE A 16 -12.87 14.66 -1.10
CA ILE A 16 -11.58 14.24 -1.66
C ILE A 16 -11.37 14.96 -3.00
N ASP A 17 -10.25 15.68 -3.12
CA ASP A 17 -9.87 16.36 -4.37
C ASP A 17 -9.38 15.33 -5.40
N LEU A 18 -10.07 15.24 -6.51
CA LEU A 18 -9.75 14.36 -7.64
C LEU A 18 -9.18 15.11 -8.86
N SER A 19 -8.80 16.39 -8.71
CA SER A 19 -8.26 17.19 -9.82
C SER A 19 -6.99 16.59 -10.43
N HIS A 20 -6.23 15.85 -9.62
CA HIS A 20 -5.01 15.13 -10.02
C HIS A 20 -5.23 13.62 -10.25
N ALA A 21 -6.47 13.12 -10.20
CA ALA A 21 -6.74 11.71 -10.47
C ALA A 21 -6.53 11.38 -11.95
N LEU A 22 -5.82 10.28 -12.23
CA LEU A 22 -5.60 9.82 -13.58
C LEU A 22 -6.89 9.22 -14.17
N ARG A 23 -7.42 9.84 -15.22
CA ARG A 23 -8.58 9.36 -15.96
C ARG A 23 -8.14 8.76 -17.29
N ILE A 24 -8.49 7.50 -17.51
CA ILE A 24 -8.14 6.75 -18.73
C ILE A 24 -9.40 6.59 -19.61
N PRO A 25 -9.50 7.28 -20.74
CA PRO A 25 -10.60 7.07 -21.67
C PRO A 25 -10.66 5.64 -22.15
N GLY A 26 -11.84 5.01 -22.04
CA GLY A 26 -12.04 3.61 -22.40
C GLY A 26 -11.41 2.59 -21.42
N GLY A 27 -10.84 3.06 -20.32
CA GLY A 27 -10.32 2.18 -19.26
C GLY A 27 -11.45 1.52 -18.46
N VAL A 28 -11.11 0.38 -17.86
CA VAL A 28 -11.98 -0.36 -16.93
C VAL A 28 -11.48 -0.11 -15.52
N THR A 29 -12.36 0.35 -14.65
CA THR A 29 -12.03 0.59 -13.23
C THR A 29 -11.69 -0.74 -12.54
N SER A 30 -10.65 -0.72 -11.71
CA SER A 30 -10.23 -1.92 -10.97
C SER A 30 -11.40 -2.52 -10.18
N THR A 31 -11.51 -3.84 -10.23
CA THR A 31 -12.59 -4.59 -9.61
C THR A 31 -12.02 -5.72 -8.77
N TYR A 32 -12.55 -5.87 -7.57
CA TYR A 32 -12.25 -6.98 -6.67
C TYR A 32 -13.58 -7.64 -6.28
N LEU A 33 -13.74 -8.90 -6.65
CA LEU A 33 -14.90 -9.71 -6.31
C LEU A 33 -14.45 -10.86 -5.43
N TYR A 34 -15.18 -11.12 -4.35
CA TYR A 34 -14.92 -12.26 -3.49
C TYR A 34 -16.20 -12.98 -3.12
N LEU A 35 -16.07 -14.27 -2.88
CA LEU A 35 -17.09 -15.12 -2.30
C LEU A 35 -16.72 -15.41 -0.86
N ALA A 36 -17.62 -15.14 0.06
CA ALA A 36 -17.49 -15.53 1.45
C ALA A 36 -18.22 -16.88 1.68
N ASP A 37 -17.70 -17.66 2.61
CA ASP A 37 -18.38 -18.84 3.14
C ASP A 37 -19.44 -18.48 4.20
N ASP A 38 -20.05 -19.50 4.82
CA ASP A 38 -21.11 -19.34 5.81
C ASP A 38 -20.61 -18.66 7.11
N HIS A 39 -19.29 -18.57 7.30
CA HIS A 39 -18.65 -17.91 8.44
C HIS A 39 -18.19 -16.50 8.13
N GLY A 40 -18.39 -16.04 6.88
CA GLY A 40 -17.93 -14.73 6.40
C GLY A 40 -16.46 -14.71 5.99
N GLU A 41 -15.78 -15.85 5.95
CA GLU A 41 -14.40 -15.96 5.51
C GLU A 41 -14.32 -16.00 3.97
N MET A 42 -13.27 -15.41 3.43
CA MET A 42 -13.08 -15.35 1.99
C MET A 42 -12.67 -16.72 1.42
N ALA A 43 -13.59 -17.38 0.70
CA ALA A 43 -13.35 -18.67 0.05
C ALA A 43 -12.64 -18.53 -1.30
N LEU A 44 -12.98 -17.50 -2.08
CA LEU A 44 -12.42 -17.23 -3.41
C LEU A 44 -12.46 -15.75 -3.71
N ALA A 45 -11.43 -15.24 -4.37
CA ALA A 45 -11.42 -13.88 -4.90
C ALA A 45 -10.88 -13.81 -6.33
N VAL A 46 -11.44 -12.91 -7.13
CA VAL A 46 -10.96 -12.55 -8.47
C VAL A 46 -10.77 -11.04 -8.53
N SER A 47 -9.63 -10.60 -9.02
CA SER A 47 -9.32 -9.17 -9.11
C SER A 47 -8.83 -8.79 -10.51
N ASP A 48 -9.31 -7.65 -11.01
CA ASP A 48 -8.73 -6.94 -12.14
C ASP A 48 -8.16 -5.61 -11.65
N MET A 49 -6.86 -5.46 -11.71
CA MET A 49 -6.10 -4.27 -11.29
C MET A 49 -5.27 -3.70 -12.45
N GLU A 50 -5.58 -4.04 -13.70
CA GLU A 50 -4.79 -3.64 -14.87
C GLU A 50 -4.68 -2.13 -15.02
N ILE A 51 -5.74 -1.39 -14.67
CA ILE A 51 -5.73 0.08 -14.75
C ILE A 51 -4.66 0.70 -13.86
N CYS A 52 -4.32 0.08 -12.72
CA CYS A 52 -3.28 0.57 -11.81
C CYS A 52 -1.90 0.63 -12.48
N LYS A 53 -1.65 -0.19 -13.52
CA LYS A 53 -0.43 -0.15 -14.32
C LYS A 53 -0.25 1.17 -15.09
N LYS A 54 -1.29 1.97 -15.24
CA LYS A 54 -1.23 3.29 -15.87
C LYS A 54 -0.64 4.38 -14.95
N ILE A 55 -0.52 4.11 -13.66
CA ILE A 55 0.21 4.99 -12.73
C ILE A 55 1.71 4.71 -12.90
N THR A 56 2.28 5.26 -13.96
CA THR A 56 3.67 5.05 -14.36
C THR A 56 4.61 6.09 -13.73
N PRO A 57 5.93 5.87 -13.72
CA PRO A 57 6.89 6.89 -13.31
C PRO A 57 6.76 8.21 -14.08
N ALA A 58 6.42 8.17 -15.37
CA ALA A 58 6.19 9.36 -16.19
C ALA A 58 4.97 10.16 -15.69
N TYR A 59 3.88 9.47 -15.36
CA TYR A 59 2.71 10.13 -14.75
C TYR A 59 3.08 10.75 -13.40
N LEU A 60 3.75 10.00 -12.53
CA LEU A 60 4.15 10.49 -11.21
C LEU A 60 5.14 11.66 -11.29
N SER A 61 6.04 11.67 -12.28
CA SER A 61 6.95 12.79 -12.55
C SER A 61 6.18 14.07 -12.86
N ALA A 62 5.11 13.98 -13.63
CA ALA A 62 4.25 15.14 -13.91
C ALA A 62 3.50 15.66 -12.67
N GLN A 63 3.29 14.79 -11.66
CA GLN A 63 2.65 15.14 -10.39
C GLN A 63 3.66 15.49 -9.27
N LEU A 64 4.96 15.47 -9.57
CA LEU A 64 6.01 15.64 -8.57
C LEU A 64 5.87 16.91 -7.72
N PRO A 65 5.50 18.09 -8.28
CA PRO A 65 5.28 19.30 -7.47
C PRO A 65 4.18 19.12 -6.41
N LEU A 66 3.10 18.40 -6.73
CA LEU A 66 2.04 18.08 -5.77
C LEU A 66 2.57 17.13 -4.68
N LEU A 67 3.26 16.08 -5.08
CA LEU A 67 3.80 15.06 -4.17
C LEU A 67 4.83 15.66 -3.20
N GLN A 68 5.67 16.58 -3.65
CA GLN A 68 6.69 17.23 -2.82
C GLN A 68 6.09 18.23 -1.82
N ASN A 69 4.92 18.82 -2.12
CA ASN A 69 4.23 19.75 -1.23
C ASN A 69 3.24 19.02 -0.29
N ALA A 70 3.07 17.72 -0.43
CA ALA A 70 2.21 16.93 0.45
C ALA A 70 2.83 16.79 1.85
N GLN A 71 2.01 16.74 2.88
CA GLN A 71 2.46 16.41 4.24
C GLN A 71 2.76 14.92 4.38
N VAL A 72 2.04 14.09 3.65
CA VAL A 72 2.17 12.63 3.61
C VAL A 72 1.81 12.15 2.21
N VAL A 73 2.52 11.16 1.70
CA VAL A 73 2.16 10.41 0.50
C VAL A 73 1.77 8.99 0.90
N VAL A 74 0.56 8.58 0.56
CA VAL A 74 0.07 7.22 0.83
C VAL A 74 -0.02 6.47 -0.49
N SER A 75 0.52 5.26 -0.53
CA SER A 75 0.42 4.37 -1.68
C SER A 75 0.18 2.94 -1.22
N ASP A 76 -0.40 2.15 -2.10
CA ASP A 76 -0.44 0.70 -1.98
C ASP A 76 0.45 0.04 -3.03
N THR A 77 0.57 -1.29 -2.98
CA THR A 77 1.38 -2.04 -3.93
C THR A 77 0.61 -2.52 -5.17
N ASN A 78 -0.59 -2.00 -5.44
CA ASN A 78 -1.29 -2.27 -6.71
C ASN A 78 -0.60 -1.58 -7.89
N ILE A 79 0.05 -0.43 -7.67
CA ILE A 79 0.81 0.26 -8.71
C ILE A 79 2.09 -0.50 -9.08
N PRO A 80 2.70 -0.21 -10.26
CA PRO A 80 3.96 -0.83 -10.69
C PRO A 80 5.13 -0.64 -9.72
N GLY A 81 6.03 -1.61 -9.66
CA GLY A 81 7.19 -1.55 -8.77
C GLY A 81 8.18 -0.43 -9.11
N ASP A 82 8.32 -0.07 -10.38
CA ASP A 82 9.10 1.08 -10.83
C ASP A 82 8.47 2.42 -10.40
N SER A 83 7.14 2.48 -10.33
CA SER A 83 6.40 3.63 -9.80
C SER A 83 6.59 3.78 -8.28
N LEU A 84 6.58 2.67 -7.53
CA LEU A 84 6.90 2.68 -6.10
C LEU A 84 8.33 3.13 -5.85
N ARG A 85 9.27 2.65 -6.67
CA ARG A 85 10.67 3.10 -6.61
C ARG A 85 10.79 4.60 -6.92
N PHE A 86 10.10 5.06 -7.96
CA PHE A 86 10.09 6.49 -8.31
C PHE A 86 9.60 7.35 -7.14
N LEU A 87 8.51 6.97 -6.45
CA LEU A 87 8.03 7.67 -5.27
C LEU A 87 9.10 7.70 -4.17
N ALA A 88 9.69 6.54 -3.86
CA ALA A 88 10.70 6.40 -2.82
C ALA A 88 11.98 7.22 -3.06
N GLU A 89 12.35 7.43 -4.33
CA GLU A 89 13.56 8.15 -4.71
C GLU A 89 13.35 9.67 -4.90
N ASN A 90 12.14 10.10 -5.23
CA ASN A 90 11.87 11.48 -5.63
C ASN A 90 10.91 12.23 -4.70
N CYS A 91 10.19 11.54 -3.81
CA CYS A 91 9.28 12.17 -2.87
C CYS A 91 10.01 12.55 -1.59
N THR A 92 9.88 13.80 -1.15
CA THR A 92 10.45 14.28 0.13
C THR A 92 9.47 14.14 1.28
N ALA A 93 8.18 14.02 0.99
CA ALA A 93 7.15 13.79 1.98
C ALA A 93 7.23 12.35 2.54
N PRO A 94 6.87 12.13 3.81
CA PRO A 94 6.80 10.80 4.41
C PRO A 94 5.94 9.84 3.57
N LEU A 95 6.55 8.72 3.13
CA LEU A 95 5.89 7.71 2.30
C LEU A 95 5.29 6.61 3.17
N PHE A 96 3.96 6.44 3.09
CA PHE A 96 3.18 5.42 3.79
C PHE A 96 2.77 4.36 2.79
N ILE A 97 3.06 3.07 3.09
CA ILE A 97 2.80 1.95 2.18
C ILE A 97 1.94 0.88 2.85
N ASP A 98 0.87 0.47 2.15
CA ASP A 98 0.14 -0.78 2.41
C ASP A 98 0.58 -1.85 1.40
N PRO A 99 1.11 -3.02 1.86
CA PRO A 99 1.59 -4.07 0.96
C PRO A 99 0.50 -4.83 0.19
N VAL A 100 -0.76 -4.78 0.62
CA VAL A 100 -1.97 -5.39 0.01
C VAL A 100 -1.95 -6.91 0.01
N SER A 101 -0.84 -7.56 -0.37
CA SER A 101 -0.68 -9.02 -0.38
C SER A 101 0.79 -9.41 -0.40
N THR A 102 1.09 -10.63 0.03
CA THR A 102 2.45 -11.18 0.03
C THR A 102 3.13 -11.09 -1.34
N VAL A 103 2.43 -11.43 -2.42
CA VAL A 103 2.96 -11.37 -3.80
C VAL A 103 3.31 -9.93 -4.19
N LYS A 104 2.46 -8.98 -3.83
CA LYS A 104 2.67 -7.56 -4.17
C LYS A 104 3.70 -6.89 -3.27
N ALA A 105 3.83 -7.35 -2.01
CA ALA A 105 4.81 -6.87 -1.04
C ALA A 105 6.26 -7.02 -1.52
N GLU A 106 6.55 -8.00 -2.37
CA GLU A 106 7.90 -8.17 -2.96
C GLU A 106 8.38 -6.91 -3.70
N LYS A 107 7.47 -6.12 -4.27
CA LYS A 107 7.82 -4.89 -5.00
C LYS A 107 8.51 -3.84 -4.12
N ILE A 108 8.23 -3.84 -2.80
CA ILE A 108 8.77 -2.83 -1.89
C ILE A 108 10.04 -3.26 -1.16
N ARG A 109 10.49 -4.54 -1.28
CA ARG A 109 11.75 -4.98 -0.67
C ARG A 109 12.95 -4.06 -0.99
N PRO A 110 13.16 -3.62 -2.25
CA PRO A 110 14.30 -2.78 -2.59
C PRO A 110 14.23 -1.36 -2.02
N ILE A 111 13.06 -0.93 -1.55
CA ILE A 111 12.82 0.44 -1.10
C ILE A 111 12.44 0.55 0.38
N LEU A 112 12.54 -0.53 1.16
CA LEU A 112 12.13 -0.55 2.57
C LEU A 112 12.77 0.59 3.36
N SER A 113 14.05 0.88 3.15
CA SER A 113 14.76 1.97 3.83
C SER A 113 14.31 3.39 3.44
N LYS A 114 13.38 3.51 2.51
CA LYS A 114 12.78 4.79 2.09
C LYS A 114 11.32 4.94 2.54
N ILE A 115 10.78 3.90 3.16
CA ILE A 115 9.40 3.90 3.64
C ILE A 115 9.36 4.48 5.05
N HIS A 116 8.59 5.55 5.21
CA HIS A 116 8.38 6.13 6.53
C HIS A 116 7.44 5.25 7.36
N THR A 117 6.30 4.86 6.82
CA THR A 117 5.32 4.02 7.53
C THR A 117 4.90 2.84 6.68
N LEU A 118 5.07 1.65 7.22
CA LEU A 118 4.68 0.38 6.61
C LEU A 118 3.55 -0.26 7.43
N LYS A 119 2.45 -0.63 6.76
CA LYS A 119 1.30 -1.30 7.40
C LYS A 119 1.06 -2.69 6.82
N PRO A 120 1.88 -3.68 7.14
CA PRO A 120 1.66 -5.05 6.71
C PRO A 120 0.64 -5.77 7.61
N ASN A 121 0.03 -6.82 7.06
CA ASN A 121 -0.56 -7.88 7.88
C ASN A 121 0.53 -8.87 8.34
N ARG A 122 0.14 -9.89 9.14
CA ARG A 122 1.06 -10.89 9.69
C ARG A 122 1.89 -11.60 8.60
N LEU A 123 1.25 -12.08 7.53
CA LEU A 123 1.92 -12.81 6.44
C LEU A 123 2.86 -11.91 5.62
N GLU A 124 2.48 -10.68 5.41
CA GLU A 124 3.30 -9.68 4.72
C GLU A 124 4.51 -9.27 5.58
N ALA A 125 4.32 -9.16 6.90
CA ALA A 125 5.39 -8.90 7.84
C ALA A 125 6.40 -10.08 7.89
N GLU A 126 5.93 -11.33 7.93
CA GLU A 126 6.78 -12.53 7.80
C GLU A 126 7.63 -12.47 6.52
N LEU A 127 6.96 -12.20 5.38
CA LEU A 127 7.63 -12.13 4.09
C LEU A 127 8.72 -11.06 4.07
N LEU A 128 8.41 -9.83 4.51
CA LEU A 128 9.30 -8.67 4.40
C LEU A 128 10.42 -8.71 5.43
N SER A 129 10.13 -9.16 6.65
CA SER A 129 11.13 -9.32 7.70
C SER A 129 12.01 -10.55 7.49
N GLY A 130 11.42 -11.66 7.05
CA GLY A 130 12.01 -12.99 7.02
C GLY A 130 11.89 -13.72 8.36
N VAL A 131 11.09 -13.22 9.30
CA VAL A 131 10.83 -13.81 10.62
C VAL A 131 9.49 -14.51 10.59
N PRO A 132 9.41 -15.84 10.80
CA PRO A 132 8.13 -16.55 10.97
C PRO A 132 7.39 -16.02 12.20
N ILE A 133 6.08 -15.79 12.09
CA ILE A 133 5.26 -15.20 13.17
C ILE A 133 4.26 -16.24 13.69
N HIS A 134 4.54 -16.81 14.86
CA HIS A 134 3.67 -17.77 15.55
C HIS A 134 3.23 -17.28 16.93
N SER A 135 3.83 -16.20 17.43
CA SER A 135 3.56 -15.64 18.75
C SER A 135 3.67 -14.11 18.73
N ALA A 136 3.22 -13.46 19.80
CA ALA A 136 3.39 -12.01 19.96
C ALA A 136 4.87 -11.58 19.97
N ALA A 137 5.77 -12.40 20.56
CA ALA A 137 7.20 -12.12 20.55
C ALA A 137 7.80 -12.18 19.14
N ASP A 138 7.26 -13.01 18.23
CA ASP A 138 7.69 -13.05 16.85
C ASP A 138 7.22 -11.80 16.07
N VAL A 139 6.03 -11.26 16.41
CA VAL A 139 5.53 -9.99 15.85
C VAL A 139 6.49 -8.86 16.20
N GLU A 140 6.87 -8.75 17.46
CA GLU A 140 7.86 -7.77 17.95
C GLU A 140 9.18 -7.91 17.17
N LYS A 141 9.73 -9.10 17.12
CA LYS A 141 10.96 -9.39 16.37
C LYS A 141 10.85 -9.07 14.88
N ALA A 142 9.72 -9.37 14.25
CA ALA A 142 9.49 -9.04 12.84
C ALA A 142 9.46 -7.52 12.63
N ALA A 143 8.84 -6.77 13.54
CA ALA A 143 8.82 -5.31 13.51
C ALA A 143 10.23 -4.74 13.67
N ASP A 144 11.03 -5.24 14.64
CA ASP A 144 12.42 -4.80 14.86
C ASP A 144 13.26 -5.00 13.61
N VAL A 145 13.17 -6.17 12.96
CA VAL A 145 13.88 -6.43 11.69
C VAL A 145 13.46 -5.46 10.59
N LEU A 146 12.18 -5.08 10.52
CA LEU A 146 11.71 -4.09 9.53
C LEU A 146 12.25 -2.69 9.84
N LEU A 147 12.33 -2.31 11.12
CA LEU A 147 12.97 -1.06 11.55
C LEU A 147 14.48 -1.07 11.23
N GLU A 148 15.19 -2.18 11.49
CA GLU A 148 16.60 -2.36 11.12
C GLU A 148 16.83 -2.26 9.60
N LYS A 149 15.85 -2.66 8.78
CA LYS A 149 15.88 -2.48 7.32
C LYS A 149 15.61 -1.03 6.88
N GLY A 150 15.41 -0.12 7.84
CA GLY A 150 15.27 1.31 7.61
C GLY A 150 13.83 1.81 7.46
N VAL A 151 12.82 0.98 7.72
CA VAL A 151 11.45 1.47 7.86
C VAL A 151 11.37 2.28 9.15
N HIS A 152 10.79 3.48 9.13
CA HIS A 152 10.75 4.34 10.30
C HIS A 152 9.63 3.97 11.28
N ARG A 153 8.44 3.55 10.78
CA ARG A 153 7.29 3.09 11.58
C ARG A 153 6.66 1.85 10.96
N VAL A 154 6.28 0.90 11.81
CA VAL A 154 5.62 -0.34 11.39
C VAL A 154 4.32 -0.52 12.17
N PHE A 155 3.23 -0.85 11.46
CA PHE A 155 1.95 -1.21 12.03
C PHE A 155 1.54 -2.58 11.51
N ILE A 156 1.79 -3.65 12.28
CA ILE A 156 1.42 -5.02 11.88
C ILE A 156 -0.01 -5.31 12.30
N SER A 157 -0.93 -5.46 11.32
CA SER A 157 -2.32 -5.83 11.60
C SER A 157 -2.46 -7.34 11.82
N MET A 158 -3.21 -7.71 12.88
CA MET A 158 -3.36 -9.10 13.36
C MET A 158 -4.83 -9.53 13.44
N GLY A 159 -5.70 -8.96 12.59
CA GLY A 159 -7.13 -9.23 12.58
C GLY A 159 -7.79 -8.88 13.91
N SER A 160 -8.51 -9.82 14.52
CA SER A 160 -9.19 -9.62 15.81
C SER A 160 -8.25 -9.37 17.00
N GLU A 161 -6.96 -9.72 16.87
CA GLU A 161 -5.95 -9.47 17.91
C GLU A 161 -5.45 -8.01 17.93
N GLY A 162 -5.91 -7.18 16.98
CA GLY A 162 -5.58 -5.75 16.94
C GLY A 162 -4.39 -5.42 16.03
N VAL A 163 -3.60 -4.44 16.44
CA VAL A 163 -2.45 -3.93 15.68
C VAL A 163 -1.25 -3.78 16.61
N TYR A 164 -0.11 -4.33 16.22
CA TYR A 164 1.17 -4.05 16.86
C TYR A 164 1.83 -2.85 16.17
N ALA A 165 2.30 -1.89 16.96
CA ALA A 165 2.96 -0.68 16.46
C ALA A 165 4.37 -0.58 17.02
N ALA A 166 5.34 -0.31 16.14
CA ALA A 166 6.73 -0.05 16.49
C ALA A 166 7.28 1.15 15.71
N MET A 167 8.23 1.85 16.32
CA MET A 167 8.88 3.02 15.72
C MET A 167 10.38 2.97 16.04
N GLY A 168 11.21 3.25 15.04
CA GLY A 168 12.65 3.41 15.22
C GLY A 168 12.98 4.62 16.11
N GLU A 169 14.16 4.62 16.68
CA GLU A 169 14.71 5.80 17.35
C GLU A 169 14.94 6.92 16.32
N GLU A 170 14.62 8.17 16.68
CA GLU A 170 14.86 9.36 15.86
C GLU A 170 16.34 9.73 15.80
#